data_8e18716392b7631c90c37f09c2600890
#
_entry.id   8e18716392b7631c90c37f09c2600890
#
_cell.length_a   1.000
_cell.length_b   1.000
_cell.length_c   1.000
_cell.angle_alpha   90.00
_cell.angle_beta   90.00
_cell.angle_gamma   90.00
#
_symmetry.space_group_name_H-M   'P 1'
#
loop_
_entity.id
_entity.type
_entity.pdbx_description
1 polymer ?
#
loop_
_entity_poly.entity_id
_entity_poly.type
_entity_poly.pdbx_seq_one_letter_code
_entity_poly.pdbx_strand_id
1 'polypeptide(L)'
;MKLTTVTNVSVDGVTQGHRRIDAGPRHETDAPDEDGSGTFERFGWAPPLLDDAASTFISQTFQRADAFLFGRRTYEIFAGSWGAGMDPGNPVGEALNTRPKYVASTTLTDPRWADTTVLSGDVAGAIGELRAKPGGELQVWGSGTLIRWLLDRRLVDEIVLLTYPVVVGQGTRLFPATGPDLGLDLVDLLSTPKGLTIQTYRTTGRPQYEAATA
;
A
#
# COMPACT_ATOMS: atom_id res chain seq x y z
N MET A 1 2.73 9.46 -15.31
CA MET A 1 2.37 9.52 -13.88
C MET A 1 3.52 8.99 -13.05
N LYS A 2 3.80 9.58 -11.90
CA LYS A 2 4.73 9.06 -10.86
C LYS A 2 4.05 7.88 -10.15
N LEU A 3 4.75 6.75 -9.93
CA LEU A 3 4.24 5.64 -9.15
C LEU A 3 4.64 5.80 -7.69
N THR A 4 3.66 6.05 -6.82
CA THR A 4 3.82 6.26 -5.38
C THR A 4 3.20 5.12 -4.60
N THR A 5 3.94 4.48 -3.71
CA THR A 5 3.40 3.48 -2.78
C THR A 5 3.13 4.13 -1.43
N VAL A 6 1.99 3.82 -0.82
CA VAL A 6 1.59 4.32 0.50
C VAL A 6 1.26 3.14 1.41
N THR A 7 1.98 3.00 2.51
CA THR A 7 1.90 1.80 3.34
C THR A 7 1.92 2.13 4.82
N ASN A 8 0.96 1.57 5.56
CA ASN A 8 1.01 1.53 7.02
C ASN A 8 1.98 0.45 7.46
N VAL A 9 2.94 0.79 8.30
CA VAL A 9 3.93 -0.14 8.85
C VAL A 9 4.09 0.06 10.34
N SER A 10 4.37 -1.01 11.08
CA SER A 10 4.87 -0.94 12.44
C SER A 10 6.37 -0.57 12.45
N VAL A 11 6.95 -0.22 13.59
CA VAL A 11 8.40 0.04 13.72
C VAL A 11 9.24 -1.15 13.26
N ASP A 12 8.75 -2.38 13.44
CA ASP A 12 9.41 -3.60 12.95
C ASP A 12 8.99 -4.01 11.53
N GLY A 13 8.31 -3.11 10.79
CA GLY A 13 8.04 -3.23 9.36
C GLY A 13 6.82 -4.08 8.99
N VAL A 14 5.99 -4.49 9.94
CA VAL A 14 4.77 -5.30 9.68
C VAL A 14 3.69 -4.43 9.04
N THR A 15 3.06 -4.94 7.96
CA THR A 15 2.06 -4.19 7.17
C THR A 15 0.60 -4.52 7.51
N GLN A 16 0.35 -5.53 8.32
CA GLN A 16 -0.99 -6.02 8.65
C GLN A 16 -1.63 -5.22 9.81
N GLY A 17 -1.80 -3.90 9.64
CA GLY A 17 -2.23 -2.97 10.68
C GLY A 17 -3.73 -2.88 10.89
N HIS A 18 -4.53 -3.25 9.91
CA HIS A 18 -5.98 -3.17 9.95
C HIS A 18 -6.61 -4.54 10.07
N ARG A 19 -7.69 -4.63 10.84
CA ARG A 19 -8.52 -5.83 10.87
C ARG A 19 -9.27 -5.95 9.54
N ARG A 20 -9.45 -7.17 9.04
CA ARG A 20 -10.36 -7.41 7.91
C ARG A 20 -11.76 -6.93 8.30
N ILE A 21 -12.37 -6.10 7.46
CA ILE A 21 -13.71 -5.53 7.70
C ILE A 21 -14.79 -6.62 7.57
N ASP A 22 -14.50 -7.66 6.83
CA ASP A 22 -15.36 -8.83 6.55
C ASP A 22 -15.17 -10.00 7.52
N ALA A 23 -14.35 -9.86 8.54
CA ALA A 23 -14.23 -10.87 9.59
C ALA A 23 -15.45 -10.81 10.53
N GLY A 24 -16.57 -11.37 10.09
CA GLY A 24 -17.57 -11.94 10.97
C GLY A 24 -16.93 -12.90 11.99
N PRO A 25 -17.69 -13.48 12.93
CA PRO A 25 -17.13 -14.41 13.90
C PRO A 25 -16.35 -15.50 13.17
N ARG A 26 -15.13 -15.77 13.65
CA ARG A 26 -14.09 -16.64 13.07
C ARG A 26 -14.69 -17.79 12.26
N HIS A 27 -14.52 -17.76 10.94
CA HIS A 27 -14.65 -18.96 10.12
C HIS A 27 -13.27 -19.63 10.04
N GLU A 28 -13.22 -20.94 10.27
CA GLU A 28 -12.03 -21.81 10.21
C GLU A 28 -11.32 -21.88 8.83
N THR A 29 -11.65 -20.98 7.92
CA THR A 29 -11.11 -20.92 6.54
C THR A 29 -10.23 -19.70 6.30
N ASP A 30 -9.60 -19.11 7.32
CA ASP A 30 -8.57 -18.11 7.09
C ASP A 30 -7.40 -18.81 6.39
N ALA A 31 -7.30 -18.55 5.06
CA ALA A 31 -6.16 -19.02 4.29
C ALA A 31 -4.87 -18.56 4.99
N PRO A 32 -3.83 -19.41 5.04
CA PRO A 32 -2.55 -19.03 5.62
C PRO A 32 -2.07 -17.72 5.02
N ASP A 33 -1.39 -16.92 5.83
CA ASP A 33 -0.73 -15.70 5.37
C ASP A 33 0.06 -15.98 4.09
N GLU A 34 0.17 -14.98 3.20
CA GLU A 34 0.81 -15.10 1.87
C GLU A 34 2.23 -15.72 1.92
N ASP A 35 2.86 -15.75 3.09
CA ASP A 35 4.18 -16.36 3.37
C ASP A 35 4.12 -17.74 4.06
N GLY A 36 2.94 -18.28 4.32
CA GLY A 36 2.76 -19.59 4.97
C GLY A 36 3.11 -19.62 6.47
N SER A 37 3.27 -18.46 7.12
CA SER A 37 3.75 -18.36 8.51
C SER A 37 2.70 -18.65 9.59
N GLY A 38 1.48 -19.03 9.22
CA GLY A 38 0.38 -19.33 10.15
C GLY A 38 -0.64 -18.19 10.25
N THR A 39 -1.64 -18.34 11.12
CA THR A 39 -2.69 -17.34 11.33
C THR A 39 -2.12 -16.11 12.04
N PHE A 40 -2.11 -14.94 11.35
CA PHE A 40 -1.77 -13.68 11.98
C PHE A 40 -2.88 -13.26 12.96
N GLU A 41 -2.54 -13.06 14.23
CA GLU A 41 -3.54 -12.77 15.29
C GLU A 41 -3.48 -11.32 15.81
N ARG A 42 -2.43 -10.55 15.44
CA ARG A 42 -2.15 -9.21 16.01
C ARG A 42 -2.67 -8.08 15.13
N PHE A 43 -3.94 -8.16 14.69
CA PHE A 43 -4.59 -7.12 13.91
C PHE A 43 -5.07 -5.93 14.75
N GLY A 44 -5.35 -4.80 14.06
CA GLY A 44 -6.08 -3.67 14.65
C GLY A 44 -5.20 -2.72 15.47
N TRP A 45 -3.89 -2.77 15.30
CA TRP A 45 -2.97 -1.86 15.98
C TRP A 45 -2.91 -0.46 15.34
N ALA A 46 -3.24 -0.31 14.07
CA ALA A 46 -3.15 0.97 13.37
C ALA A 46 -4.30 1.95 13.75
N PRO A 47 -5.60 1.56 13.76
CA PRO A 47 -6.69 2.52 13.97
C PRO A 47 -6.62 3.31 15.28
N PRO A 48 -6.25 2.74 16.45
CA PRO A 48 -6.18 3.50 17.70
C PRO A 48 -5.10 4.58 17.71
N LEU A 49 -4.09 4.45 16.84
CA LEU A 49 -2.95 5.36 16.74
C LEU A 49 -3.14 6.44 15.66
N LEU A 50 -4.23 6.40 14.90
CA LEU A 50 -4.60 7.48 14.00
C LEU A 50 -5.05 8.71 14.81
N ASP A 51 -4.66 9.89 14.34
CA ASP A 51 -5.11 11.18 14.82
C ASP A 51 -5.52 12.08 13.64
N ASP A 52 -5.98 13.29 13.94
CA ASP A 52 -6.48 14.23 12.92
C ASP A 52 -5.39 14.63 11.93
N ALA A 53 -4.13 14.75 12.38
CA ALA A 53 -3.02 15.08 11.50
C ALA A 53 -2.74 13.96 10.50
N ALA A 54 -2.71 12.71 10.97
CA ALA A 54 -2.58 11.54 10.10
C ALA A 54 -3.76 11.40 9.14
N SER A 55 -4.98 11.58 9.63
CA SER A 55 -6.20 11.51 8.83
C SER A 55 -6.24 12.58 7.73
N THR A 56 -5.80 13.79 8.05
CA THR A 56 -5.67 14.89 7.09
C THR A 56 -4.65 14.55 6.01
N PHE A 57 -3.47 14.06 6.39
CA PHE A 57 -2.43 13.64 5.44
C PHE A 57 -2.93 12.54 4.50
N ILE A 58 -3.60 11.51 5.06
CA ILE A 58 -4.17 10.41 4.28
C ILE A 58 -5.18 10.94 3.27
N SER A 59 -6.14 11.77 3.70
CA SER A 59 -7.15 12.35 2.83
C SER A 59 -6.55 13.18 1.70
N GLN A 60 -5.59 14.05 2.00
CA GLN A 60 -4.88 14.84 1.00
C GLN A 60 -4.08 13.96 0.03
N THR A 61 -3.51 12.85 0.52
CA THR A 61 -2.79 11.90 -0.32
C THR A 61 -3.72 11.21 -1.31
N PHE A 62 -4.89 10.73 -0.87
CA PHE A 62 -5.90 10.18 -1.79
C PHE A 62 -6.35 11.19 -2.86
N GLN A 63 -6.51 12.45 -2.46
CA GLN A 63 -6.95 13.51 -3.40
C GLN A 63 -5.91 13.83 -4.48
N ARG A 64 -4.62 13.63 -4.24
CA ARG A 64 -3.57 13.83 -5.25
C ARG A 64 -3.47 12.72 -6.29
N ALA A 65 -4.11 11.56 -6.05
CA ALA A 65 -4.07 10.46 -7.01
C ALA A 65 -4.79 10.82 -8.31
N ASP A 66 -4.22 10.49 -9.45
CA ASP A 66 -4.93 10.46 -10.73
C ASP A 66 -5.48 9.06 -11.04
N ALA A 67 -4.86 8.03 -10.47
CA ALA A 67 -5.30 6.65 -10.59
C ALA A 67 -4.81 5.81 -9.41
N PHE A 68 -5.45 4.67 -9.19
CA PHE A 68 -5.06 3.69 -8.17
C PHE A 68 -4.65 2.37 -8.80
N LEU A 69 -3.64 1.72 -8.19
CA LEU A 69 -3.20 0.38 -8.55
C LEU A 69 -3.26 -0.51 -7.30
N PHE A 70 -3.98 -1.60 -7.41
CA PHE A 70 -4.21 -2.56 -6.33
C PHE A 70 -3.77 -3.98 -6.72
N GLY A 71 -3.35 -4.78 -5.75
CA GLY A 71 -3.46 -6.22 -5.83
C GLY A 71 -4.91 -6.66 -5.55
N ARG A 72 -5.29 -7.84 -6.04
CA ARG A 72 -6.67 -8.34 -5.94
C ARG A 72 -7.25 -8.23 -4.52
N ARG A 73 -6.55 -8.76 -3.51
CA ARG A 73 -7.04 -8.77 -2.12
C ARG A 73 -7.33 -7.36 -1.59
N THR A 74 -6.42 -6.43 -1.83
CA THR A 74 -6.61 -5.02 -1.41
C THR A 74 -7.76 -4.38 -2.17
N TYR A 75 -7.90 -4.65 -3.46
CA TYR A 75 -9.03 -4.20 -4.26
C TYR A 75 -10.37 -4.67 -3.66
N GLU A 76 -10.49 -5.96 -3.34
CA GLU A 76 -11.72 -6.53 -2.77
C GLU A 76 -12.07 -5.89 -1.42
N ILE A 77 -11.07 -5.64 -0.55
CA ILE A 77 -11.26 -4.95 0.74
C ILE A 77 -11.73 -3.51 0.50
N PHE A 78 -11.06 -2.77 -0.38
CA PHE A 78 -11.41 -1.37 -0.66
C PHE A 78 -12.78 -1.26 -1.34
N ALA A 79 -13.10 -2.13 -2.28
CA ALA A 79 -14.42 -2.19 -2.92
C ALA A 79 -15.55 -2.46 -1.92
N GLY A 80 -15.31 -3.33 -0.95
CA GLY A 80 -16.28 -3.61 0.12
C GLY A 80 -16.45 -2.47 1.12
N SER A 81 -15.43 -1.63 1.32
CA SER A 81 -15.43 -0.56 2.31
C SER A 81 -15.82 0.81 1.73
N TRP A 82 -15.49 1.06 0.46
CA TRP A 82 -15.59 2.37 -0.19
C TRP A 82 -16.46 2.33 -1.45
N GLY A 83 -16.84 1.13 -1.95
CA GLY A 83 -17.72 0.99 -3.11
C GLY A 83 -19.14 1.51 -2.83
N ALA A 84 -19.83 1.96 -3.87
CA ALA A 84 -21.26 2.24 -3.93
C ALA A 84 -21.84 3.02 -2.71
N GLY A 85 -21.44 4.28 -2.55
CA GLY A 85 -22.23 5.23 -1.72
C GLY A 85 -21.97 5.17 -0.23
N MET A 86 -20.89 4.55 0.19
CA MET A 86 -20.42 4.60 1.57
C MET A 86 -19.88 5.99 1.88
N ASP A 87 -20.44 6.66 2.88
CA ASP A 87 -20.01 7.94 3.44
C ASP A 87 -19.94 9.11 2.40
N PRO A 88 -21.08 9.63 1.93
CA PRO A 88 -21.12 10.79 1.03
C PRO A 88 -20.41 12.00 1.64
N GLY A 89 -19.46 12.57 0.91
CA GLY A 89 -18.65 13.71 1.37
C GLY A 89 -17.31 13.32 2.02
N ASN A 90 -17.02 12.04 2.15
CA ASN A 90 -15.68 11.60 2.57
C ASN A 90 -14.68 11.74 1.40
N PRO A 91 -13.61 12.55 1.55
CA PRO A 91 -12.67 12.82 0.46
C PRO A 91 -11.91 11.59 -0.02
N VAL A 92 -11.71 10.59 0.82
CA VAL A 92 -11.09 9.31 0.44
C VAL A 92 -12.04 8.51 -0.46
N GLY A 93 -13.30 8.37 -0.04
CA GLY A 93 -14.34 7.70 -0.82
C GLY A 93 -14.59 8.38 -2.16
N GLU A 94 -14.62 9.71 -2.20
CA GLU A 94 -14.75 10.48 -3.43
C GLU A 94 -13.60 10.19 -4.39
N ALA A 95 -12.35 10.29 -3.92
CA ALA A 95 -11.18 10.00 -4.73
C ALA A 95 -11.21 8.57 -5.30
N LEU A 96 -11.52 7.58 -4.48
CA LEU A 96 -11.58 6.17 -4.88
C LEU A 96 -12.71 5.88 -5.88
N ASN A 97 -13.86 6.54 -5.77
CA ASN A 97 -15.01 6.30 -6.64
C ASN A 97 -14.98 7.07 -7.97
N THR A 98 -14.21 8.15 -8.06
CA THR A 98 -14.16 8.99 -9.27
C THR A 98 -12.94 8.75 -10.15
N ARG A 99 -11.90 8.09 -9.66
CA ARG A 99 -10.65 7.88 -10.40
C ARG A 99 -10.51 6.46 -10.93
N PRO A 100 -9.78 6.26 -12.05
CA PRO A 100 -9.49 4.93 -12.59
C PRO A 100 -8.77 4.03 -11.59
N LYS A 101 -9.17 2.77 -11.55
CA LYS A 101 -8.57 1.72 -10.75
C LYS A 101 -8.00 0.64 -11.63
N TYR A 102 -6.78 0.22 -11.34
CA TYR A 102 -6.08 -0.88 -11.99
C TYR A 102 -5.85 -1.99 -10.98
N VAL A 103 -6.08 -3.23 -11.37
CA VAL A 103 -5.91 -4.39 -10.47
C VAL A 103 -4.96 -5.39 -11.10
N ALA A 104 -3.78 -5.56 -10.49
CA ALA A 104 -2.85 -6.61 -10.88
C ALA A 104 -3.37 -7.96 -10.38
N SER A 105 -3.92 -8.78 -11.29
CA SER A 105 -4.51 -10.08 -10.96
C SER A 105 -4.60 -10.99 -12.16
N THR A 106 -4.33 -12.28 -11.96
CA THR A 106 -4.56 -13.35 -12.94
C THR A 106 -5.90 -14.08 -12.72
N THR A 107 -6.59 -13.80 -11.63
CA THR A 107 -7.77 -14.55 -11.18
C THR A 107 -9.03 -13.70 -11.02
N LEU A 108 -8.94 -12.36 -11.05
CA LEU A 108 -10.08 -11.46 -11.03
C LEU A 108 -10.63 -11.34 -12.45
N THR A 109 -11.86 -11.84 -12.67
CA THR A 109 -12.51 -11.83 -14.00
C THR A 109 -13.67 -10.86 -14.10
N ASP A 110 -14.29 -10.47 -12.98
CA ASP A 110 -15.47 -9.61 -12.92
C ASP A 110 -15.28 -8.50 -11.85
N PRO A 111 -14.56 -7.42 -12.16
CA PRO A 111 -14.40 -6.30 -11.26
C PRO A 111 -15.70 -5.50 -11.18
N ARG A 112 -16.33 -5.44 -10.00
CA ARG A 112 -17.64 -4.78 -9.81
C ARG A 112 -17.55 -3.31 -9.42
N TRP A 113 -16.39 -2.84 -9.00
CA TRP A 113 -16.19 -1.43 -8.68
C TRP A 113 -15.99 -0.63 -9.98
N ALA A 114 -16.72 0.47 -10.14
CA ALA A 114 -16.70 1.28 -11.36
C ALA A 114 -15.27 1.71 -11.75
N ASP A 115 -15.04 1.94 -13.04
CA ASP A 115 -13.75 2.36 -13.61
C ASP A 115 -12.57 1.46 -13.21
N THR A 116 -12.79 0.17 -13.16
CA THR A 116 -11.75 -0.83 -12.84
C THR A 116 -11.29 -1.57 -14.07
N THR A 117 -9.97 -1.58 -14.28
CA THR A 117 -9.28 -2.37 -15.32
C THR A 117 -8.41 -3.43 -14.68
N VAL A 118 -8.60 -4.70 -15.07
CA VAL A 118 -7.73 -5.79 -14.60
C VAL A 118 -6.49 -5.86 -15.49
N LEU A 119 -5.32 -5.79 -14.86
CA LEU A 119 -4.02 -6.00 -15.49
C LEU A 119 -3.62 -7.47 -15.33
N SER A 120 -3.54 -8.20 -16.44
CA SER A 120 -3.10 -9.59 -16.51
C SER A 120 -2.04 -9.76 -17.61
N GLY A 121 -1.29 -10.85 -17.57
CA GLY A 121 -0.20 -11.06 -18.52
C GLY A 121 1.02 -10.19 -18.23
N ASP A 122 1.41 -9.30 -19.14
CA ASP A 122 2.53 -8.39 -18.92
C ASP A 122 2.13 -7.18 -18.07
N VAL A 123 1.98 -7.42 -16.77
CA VAL A 123 1.63 -6.38 -15.79
C VAL A 123 2.70 -5.29 -15.72
N ALA A 124 4.00 -5.64 -15.87
CA ALA A 124 5.08 -4.66 -15.81
C ALA A 124 5.03 -3.69 -17.00
N GLY A 125 4.81 -4.20 -18.20
CA GLY A 125 4.62 -3.40 -19.41
C GLY A 125 3.40 -2.49 -19.27
N ALA A 126 2.26 -3.01 -18.84
CA ALA A 126 1.03 -2.23 -18.62
C ALA A 126 1.24 -1.09 -17.60
N ILE A 127 1.95 -1.33 -16.50
CA ILE A 127 2.30 -0.29 -15.53
C ILE A 127 3.26 0.74 -16.15
N GLY A 128 4.23 0.30 -16.95
CA GLY A 128 5.12 1.19 -17.72
C GLY A 128 4.34 2.14 -18.62
N GLU A 129 3.34 1.64 -19.34
CA GLU A 129 2.45 2.46 -20.18
C GLU A 129 1.63 3.47 -19.35
N LEU A 130 1.13 3.07 -18.17
CA LEU A 130 0.42 3.96 -17.26
C LEU A 130 1.34 5.10 -16.76
N ARG A 131 2.57 4.77 -16.39
CA ARG A 131 3.57 5.76 -15.95
C ARG A 131 3.95 6.73 -17.06
N ALA A 132 3.95 6.29 -18.32
CA ALA A 132 4.22 7.15 -19.49
C ALA A 132 3.09 8.14 -19.80
N LYS A 133 1.87 7.92 -19.30
CA LYS A 133 0.76 8.86 -19.49
C LYS A 133 1.01 10.17 -18.74
N PRO A 134 0.54 11.32 -19.28
CA PRO A 134 0.54 12.57 -18.53
C PRO A 134 -0.34 12.43 -17.27
N GLY A 135 0.00 13.16 -16.22
CA GLY A 135 -0.71 13.15 -14.93
C GLY A 135 0.26 13.18 -13.76
N GLY A 136 -0.27 13.27 -12.53
CA GLY A 136 0.47 13.32 -11.29
C GLY A 136 0.83 11.94 -10.77
N GLU A 137 -0.07 11.30 -10.03
CA GLU A 137 0.26 10.10 -9.27
C GLU A 137 -0.60 8.88 -9.63
N LEU A 138 0.07 7.75 -9.91
CA LEU A 138 -0.49 6.41 -9.83
C LEU A 138 -0.18 5.86 -8.42
N GLN A 139 -1.18 5.77 -7.56
CA GLN A 139 -0.98 5.39 -6.17
C GLN A 139 -1.26 3.91 -5.91
N VAL A 140 -0.39 3.28 -5.11
CA VAL A 140 -0.54 1.91 -4.60
C VAL A 140 -0.74 1.97 -3.10
N TRP A 141 -1.93 1.60 -2.64
CA TRP A 141 -2.27 1.55 -1.22
C TRP A 141 -2.31 0.12 -0.72
N GLY A 142 -1.50 -0.18 0.28
CA GLY A 142 -1.41 -1.53 0.79
C GLY A 142 -0.92 -2.52 -0.26
N SER A 143 -1.33 -3.81 -0.19
CA SER A 143 -0.85 -4.90 -1.04
C SER A 143 0.66 -5.12 -0.92
N GLY A 144 1.12 -5.53 0.27
CA GLY A 144 2.55 -5.75 0.52
C GLY A 144 3.23 -6.60 -0.57
N THR A 145 2.57 -7.66 -1.05
CA THR A 145 3.06 -8.49 -2.16
C THR A 145 3.22 -7.71 -3.46
N LEU A 146 2.24 -6.88 -3.83
CA LEU A 146 2.35 -6.06 -5.03
C LEU A 146 3.46 -5.02 -4.89
N ILE A 147 3.58 -4.37 -3.73
CA ILE A 147 4.63 -3.37 -3.49
C ILE A 147 6.01 -4.01 -3.58
N ARG A 148 6.24 -5.17 -2.94
CA ARG A 148 7.50 -5.91 -3.07
C ARG A 148 7.81 -6.24 -4.53
N TRP A 149 6.82 -6.75 -5.27
CA TRP A 149 6.96 -7.07 -6.70
C TRP A 149 7.32 -5.84 -7.55
N LEU A 150 6.75 -4.66 -7.23
CA LEU A 150 7.07 -3.39 -7.89
C LEU A 150 8.48 -2.90 -7.57
N LEU A 151 8.90 -3.03 -6.31
CA LEU A 151 10.26 -2.67 -5.85
C LEU A 151 11.32 -3.55 -6.51
N ASP A 152 11.10 -4.86 -6.59
CA ASP A 152 11.99 -5.81 -7.28
C ASP A 152 12.23 -5.43 -8.74
N ARG A 153 11.24 -4.79 -9.37
CA ARG A 153 11.30 -4.34 -10.78
C ARG A 153 11.68 -2.89 -10.96
N ARG A 154 12.00 -2.19 -9.85
CA ARG A 154 12.36 -0.77 -9.85
C ARG A 154 11.29 0.10 -10.53
N LEU A 155 10.01 -0.24 -10.33
CA LEU A 155 8.88 0.49 -10.88
C LEU A 155 8.37 1.59 -9.94
N VAL A 156 8.85 1.67 -8.70
CA VAL A 156 8.42 2.64 -7.69
C VAL A 156 9.30 3.88 -7.75
N ASP A 157 8.69 5.06 -7.88
CA ASP A 157 9.38 6.34 -7.85
C ASP A 157 9.42 6.93 -6.43
N GLU A 158 8.36 6.71 -5.65
CA GLU A 158 8.22 7.27 -4.31
C GLU A 158 7.57 6.28 -3.34
N ILE A 159 8.07 6.26 -2.12
CA ILE A 159 7.56 5.43 -1.03
C ILE A 159 7.11 6.34 0.09
N VAL A 160 5.84 6.25 0.49
CA VAL A 160 5.29 6.89 1.69
C VAL A 160 5.06 5.83 2.75
N LEU A 161 5.77 5.95 3.86
CA LEU A 161 5.62 5.07 5.02
C LEU A 161 4.90 5.82 6.14
N LEU A 162 3.76 5.29 6.55
CA LEU A 162 3.08 5.68 7.78
C LEU A 162 3.57 4.71 8.87
N THR A 163 4.60 5.11 9.62
CA THR A 163 5.23 4.26 10.62
C THR A 163 4.60 4.49 11.99
N TYR A 164 3.91 3.48 12.45
CA TYR A 164 3.20 3.48 13.72
C TYR A 164 4.13 3.11 14.88
N PRO A 165 4.06 3.78 16.04
CA PRO A 165 4.93 3.54 17.19
C PRO A 165 4.56 2.25 17.93
N VAL A 166 4.61 1.11 17.24
CA VAL A 166 4.31 -0.22 17.77
C VAL A 166 5.27 -1.26 17.19
N VAL A 167 5.70 -2.20 18.01
CA VAL A 167 6.42 -3.42 17.60
C VAL A 167 5.42 -4.56 17.66
N VAL A 168 5.14 -5.17 16.52
CA VAL A 168 4.15 -6.25 16.40
C VAL A 168 4.81 -7.62 16.63
N GLY A 169 6.03 -7.82 16.15
CA GLY A 169 6.84 -9.03 16.37
C GLY A 169 6.35 -10.27 15.59
N GLN A 170 5.29 -10.16 14.82
CA GLN A 170 4.69 -11.23 14.00
C GLN A 170 4.08 -10.60 12.74
N GLY A 171 4.01 -11.35 11.65
CA GLY A 171 3.31 -10.94 10.42
C GLY A 171 4.23 -10.57 9.27
N THR A 172 3.62 -10.22 8.15
CA THR A 172 4.31 -9.93 6.89
C THR A 172 4.96 -8.55 6.92
N ARG A 173 6.28 -8.50 6.70
CA ARG A 173 7.04 -7.25 6.64
C ARG A 173 7.05 -6.68 5.23
N LEU A 174 7.01 -5.34 5.14
CA LEU A 174 7.15 -4.64 3.86
C LEU A 174 8.49 -4.95 3.20
N PHE A 175 9.57 -4.89 3.98
CA PHE A 175 10.92 -5.24 3.54
C PHE A 175 11.30 -6.59 4.17
N PRO A 176 11.28 -7.68 3.39
CA PRO A 176 11.64 -9.00 3.89
C PRO A 176 13.14 -9.10 4.19
N ALA A 177 13.54 -10.17 4.90
CA ALA A 177 14.95 -10.41 5.25
C ALA A 177 15.86 -10.58 4.02
N THR A 178 15.28 -10.96 2.89
CA THR A 178 15.98 -11.11 1.61
C THR A 178 15.19 -10.36 0.53
N GLY A 179 15.88 -9.58 -0.29
CA GLY A 179 15.23 -8.79 -1.34
C GLY A 179 16.23 -7.85 -2.01
N PRO A 180 15.80 -7.04 -2.98
CA PRO A 180 16.67 -6.07 -3.61
C PRO A 180 17.07 -4.99 -2.60
N ASP A 181 18.32 -4.58 -2.68
CA ASP A 181 18.78 -3.37 -2.02
C ASP A 181 18.24 -2.12 -2.75
N LEU A 182 17.87 -1.10 -1.99
CA LEU A 182 17.28 0.12 -2.53
C LEU A 182 17.75 1.34 -1.74
N GLY A 183 18.37 2.29 -2.42
CA GLY A 183 18.72 3.59 -1.89
C GLY A 183 17.48 4.49 -1.82
N LEU A 184 17.37 5.27 -0.76
CA LEU A 184 16.24 6.15 -0.51
C LEU A 184 16.74 7.54 -0.09
N ASP A 185 16.23 8.59 -0.74
CA ASP A 185 16.38 9.97 -0.31
C ASP A 185 15.13 10.39 0.46
N LEU A 186 15.28 10.87 1.68
CA LEU A 186 14.18 11.45 2.44
C LEU A 186 13.76 12.78 1.80
N VAL A 187 12.51 12.85 1.35
CA VAL A 187 11.90 14.04 0.72
C VAL A 187 11.11 14.86 1.73
N ASP A 188 10.36 14.18 2.59
CA ASP A 188 9.51 14.81 3.59
C ASP A 188 9.34 13.92 4.83
N LEU A 189 9.15 14.57 5.99
CA LEU A 189 8.93 13.91 7.27
C LEU A 189 7.93 14.70 8.10
N LEU A 190 6.84 14.04 8.48
CA LEU A 190 5.86 14.55 9.41
C LEU A 190 5.78 13.63 10.63
N SER A 191 5.73 14.20 11.84
CA SER A 191 5.37 13.47 13.05
C SER A 191 4.04 13.98 13.59
N THR A 192 3.21 13.07 14.09
CA THR A 192 1.88 13.38 14.59
C THR A 192 1.83 13.33 16.13
N PRO A 193 0.83 13.96 16.79
CA PRO A 193 0.71 13.97 18.24
C PRO A 193 0.68 12.58 18.89
N LYS A 194 0.14 11.57 18.21
CA LYS A 194 0.15 10.17 18.69
C LYS A 194 1.44 9.41 18.38
N GLY A 195 2.46 10.09 17.84
CA GLY A 195 3.77 9.50 17.58
C GLY A 195 3.86 8.72 16.26
N LEU A 196 2.84 8.75 15.38
CA LEU A 196 2.95 8.25 14.03
C LEU A 196 3.94 9.15 13.27
N THR A 197 4.89 8.54 12.55
CA THR A 197 5.77 9.28 11.64
C THR A 197 5.43 8.93 10.21
N ILE A 198 5.35 9.95 9.36
CA ILE A 198 5.06 9.80 7.93
C ILE A 198 6.30 10.24 7.17
N GLN A 199 6.96 9.28 6.55
CA GLN A 199 8.17 9.52 5.77
C GLN A 199 7.87 9.36 4.29
N THR A 200 8.25 10.36 3.50
CA THR A 200 8.21 10.30 2.04
C THR A 200 9.62 10.15 1.51
N TYR A 201 9.88 9.06 0.80
CA TYR A 201 11.17 8.75 0.21
C TYR A 201 11.09 8.70 -1.30
N ARG A 202 12.12 9.23 -1.97
CA ARG A 202 12.38 8.99 -3.39
C ARG A 202 13.34 7.82 -3.52
N THR A 203 13.09 6.93 -4.47
CA THR A 203 13.99 5.83 -4.78
C THR A 203 15.19 6.33 -5.60
N THR A 204 16.42 5.95 -5.21
CA THR A 204 17.67 6.41 -5.84
C THR A 204 18.47 5.29 -6.51
N GLY A 205 17.88 4.11 -6.64
CA GLY A 205 18.55 2.94 -7.21
C GLY A 205 19.28 2.13 -6.14
N ARG A 206 20.48 1.65 -6.43
CA ARG A 206 21.24 0.82 -5.51
C ARG A 206 22.01 1.67 -4.49
N PRO A 207 21.99 1.32 -3.18
CA PRO A 207 22.82 1.99 -2.18
C PRO A 207 24.31 1.84 -2.49
N GLN A 208 25.10 2.80 -2.01
CA GLN A 208 26.54 2.66 -2.02
C GLN A 208 26.99 1.93 -0.74
N TYR A 209 27.86 0.95 -0.89
CA TYR A 209 28.47 0.22 0.21
C TYR A 209 29.97 0.53 0.25
N GLU A 210 30.49 0.78 1.44
CA GLU A 210 31.94 0.82 1.63
C GLU A 210 32.50 -0.59 1.44
N ALA A 211 33.60 -0.72 0.71
CA ALA A 211 34.31 -1.99 0.62
C ALA A 211 34.83 -2.37 2.02
N ALA A 212 34.56 -3.60 2.46
CA ALA A 212 35.17 -4.10 3.68
C ALA A 212 36.70 -4.01 3.52
N THR A 213 37.35 -3.15 4.29
CA THR A 213 38.81 -3.13 4.39
C THR A 213 39.22 -4.43 5.09
N ALA A 214 39.92 -5.28 4.35
CA ALA A 214 40.49 -6.53 4.86
C ALA A 214 41.59 -6.27 5.89
#